data_12391c17b16444736513762bfc0dcb39
#
_entry.id   12391c17b16444736513762bfc0dcb39
#
_cell.length_a   1.000
_cell.length_b   1.000
_cell.length_c   1.000
_cell.angle_alpha   90.00
_cell.angle_beta   90.00
_cell.angle_gamma   90.00
#
_symmetry.space_group_name_H-M   'P 1'
#
loop_
_entity.id
_entity.type
_entity.pdbx_description
1 polymer ?
#
loop_
_entity_poly.entity_id
_entity_poly.type
_entity_poly.pdbx_seq_one_letter_code
_entity_poly.pdbx_strand_id
1 'polypeptide(L)'
;MSLLADRIAARRTFAIISHPDAGKTTLTEKLLLYTGSIQTAGSVKGKSSSRHAVSDWMDIEKQRGISVTSSVMQFTYDGCCVNILDTPGHQDFSEDTYRTLMAADAAVMVIDGAKGVEAQTKKLFRVCAMRGIPIFTFVNKMDRETRDPFDLMEEVENVLGIRTYPMNWPIGNGRNFRGVFDRASRHVIAFEGDGRANGTKKVNEIEAELGAAELDELVGEENHRALMDDIELLDGADSEFDLDAVLAGKLSPVFFGSALTNFGVEPFLKDFLRLAPSPSAHIDALTGEPVEPAREDFSGFVFKIQANMDKNHRDRIAFVRICSGKFERGMEARHVQGGRKIKLATGTAMMADDRAIVDEAYAGDIVGLFDPGIFSIGDTLCTGKQPVQFAGIPTFAPELFARVSQVDTLKRKQFVKGMEQLAQEGAIQIFRELGAGMESVIVGVVGTLQFDVLEQRLKSEYKVEVRRQPLPYTDIRWIANEPDSIDIPGLSLTRDTLRVEDMRGGKLLLFTSAWNVDWAVDHNPELRLSEFGNVTF
;
A
#
# COMPACT_ATOMS: atom_id res chain seq x y z
N MET A 1 29.80 -4.99 -13.15
CA MET A 1 28.41 -4.52 -13.42
C MET A 1 28.46 -3.05 -13.84
N SER A 2 27.50 -2.52 -14.60
CA SER A 2 27.47 -1.10 -14.90
C SER A 2 27.11 -0.30 -13.64
N LEU A 3 27.57 0.94 -13.54
CA LEU A 3 27.24 1.84 -12.43
C LEU A 3 25.70 1.95 -12.23
N LEU A 4 24.94 1.87 -13.33
CA LEU A 4 23.47 1.85 -13.30
C LEU A 4 22.94 0.60 -12.60
N ALA A 5 23.44 -0.59 -12.95
CA ALA A 5 22.99 -1.85 -12.32
C ALA A 5 23.29 -1.90 -10.82
N ASP A 6 24.47 -1.41 -10.39
CA ASP A 6 24.82 -1.35 -8.97
C ASP A 6 23.90 -0.38 -8.19
N ARG A 7 23.57 0.76 -8.80
CA ARG A 7 22.61 1.71 -8.21
C ARG A 7 21.22 1.10 -8.07
N ILE A 8 20.74 0.36 -9.06
CA ILE A 8 19.44 -0.30 -9.04
C ILE A 8 19.45 -1.43 -8.00
N ALA A 9 20.48 -2.26 -7.96
CA ALA A 9 20.59 -3.37 -7.01
C ALA A 9 20.55 -2.94 -5.54
N ALA A 10 20.94 -1.70 -5.25
CA ALA A 10 20.87 -1.12 -3.90
C ALA A 10 19.46 -0.59 -3.52
N ARG A 11 18.42 -0.76 -4.34
CA ARG A 11 17.06 -0.29 -4.03
C ARG A 11 16.22 -1.39 -3.41
N ARG A 12 15.40 -0.99 -2.43
CA ARG A 12 14.39 -1.85 -1.80
C ARG A 12 13.10 -1.07 -1.70
N THR A 13 12.05 -1.54 -2.37
CA THR A 13 10.74 -0.89 -2.37
C THR A 13 9.69 -1.86 -1.90
N PHE A 14 9.10 -1.60 -0.76
CA PHE A 14 8.13 -2.49 -0.15
C PHE A 14 6.93 -1.77 0.44
N ALA A 15 5.81 -2.47 0.46
CA ALA A 15 4.59 -2.01 1.11
C ALA A 15 4.43 -2.68 2.47
N ILE A 16 3.86 -1.96 3.42
CA ILE A 16 3.48 -2.53 4.71
C ILE A 16 1.97 -2.74 4.71
N ILE A 17 1.55 -4.00 4.89
CA ILE A 17 0.16 -4.43 4.90
C ILE A 17 -0.23 -5.01 6.25
N SER A 18 -1.45 -4.76 6.69
CA SER A 18 -1.98 -5.32 7.95
C SER A 18 -3.48 -5.15 8.07
N HIS A 19 -4.06 -5.84 9.05
CA HIS A 19 -5.36 -5.46 9.60
C HIS A 19 -5.25 -4.14 10.38
N PRO A 20 -6.32 -3.32 10.50
CA PRO A 20 -6.34 -2.16 11.38
C PRO A 20 -5.88 -2.50 12.80
N ASP A 21 -5.15 -1.60 13.42
CA ASP A 21 -4.61 -1.76 14.79
C ASP A 21 -3.53 -2.84 14.99
N ALA A 22 -3.07 -3.57 13.97
CA ALA A 22 -1.96 -4.52 14.10
C ALA A 22 -0.61 -3.83 14.41
N GLY A 23 -0.53 -2.50 14.25
CA GLY A 23 0.65 -1.71 14.59
C GLY A 23 1.50 -1.31 13.38
N LYS A 24 0.93 -1.31 12.19
CA LYS A 24 1.58 -0.93 10.94
C LYS A 24 2.26 0.43 11.02
N THR A 25 1.50 1.50 11.26
CA THR A 25 2.02 2.87 11.37
C THR A 25 3.08 3.00 12.47
N THR A 26 2.93 2.27 13.59
CA THR A 26 3.95 2.21 14.63
C THR A 26 5.24 1.58 14.11
N LEU A 27 5.17 0.46 13.37
CA LEU A 27 6.35 -0.17 12.78
C LEU A 27 7.02 0.77 11.78
N THR A 28 6.26 1.43 10.90
CA THR A 28 6.78 2.42 9.94
C THR A 28 7.57 3.53 10.64
N GLU A 29 7.00 4.14 11.69
CA GLU A 29 7.67 5.17 12.49
C GLU A 29 8.97 4.66 13.14
N LYS A 30 9.02 3.38 13.56
CA LYS A 30 10.22 2.80 14.14
C LYS A 30 11.30 2.50 13.11
N LEU A 31 10.92 2.05 11.91
CA LEU A 31 11.87 1.92 10.81
C LEU A 31 12.51 3.28 10.48
N LEU A 32 11.72 4.36 10.42
CA LEU A 32 12.26 5.72 10.22
C LEU A 32 13.16 6.18 11.37
N LEU A 33 12.88 5.78 12.61
CA LEU A 33 13.71 6.09 13.77
C LEU A 33 15.08 5.40 13.68
N TYR A 34 15.10 4.10 13.35
CA TYR A 34 16.36 3.34 13.25
C TYR A 34 17.26 3.82 12.12
N THR A 35 16.67 4.30 11.04
CA THR A 35 17.43 4.89 9.91
C THR A 35 17.92 6.31 10.17
N GLY A 36 17.53 6.92 11.28
CA GLY A 36 17.89 8.30 11.62
C GLY A 36 17.13 9.36 10.85
N SER A 37 16.12 8.95 10.05
CA SER A 37 15.27 9.88 9.29
C SER A 37 14.39 10.74 10.19
N ILE A 38 14.07 10.24 11.38
CA ILE A 38 13.40 11.00 12.45
C ILE A 38 14.16 10.83 13.77
N GLN A 39 14.14 11.87 14.62
CA GLN A 39 14.83 11.83 15.92
C GLN A 39 14.01 11.17 17.02
N THR A 40 12.69 11.21 16.89
CA THR A 40 11.72 10.65 17.85
C THR A 40 10.50 10.14 17.09
N ALA A 41 10.11 8.90 17.36
CA ALA A 41 8.91 8.34 16.74
C ALA A 41 7.63 8.98 17.28
N GLY A 42 6.65 9.23 16.39
CA GLY A 42 5.32 9.68 16.74
C GLY A 42 4.45 8.56 17.33
N SER A 43 3.26 8.89 17.83
CA SER A 43 2.30 7.93 18.39
C SER A 43 0.92 8.08 17.76
N VAL A 44 0.32 6.97 17.35
CA VAL A 44 -1.03 6.93 16.75
C VAL A 44 -2.14 7.03 17.81
N LYS A 45 -1.90 6.57 19.04
CA LYS A 45 -2.88 6.56 20.14
C LYS A 45 -2.33 7.26 21.37
N GLY A 46 -2.82 8.46 21.63
CA GLY A 46 -2.60 9.14 22.92
C GLY A 46 -3.24 10.51 22.95
N LYS A 47 -4.27 10.70 23.80
CA LYS A 47 -4.87 12.03 24.07
C LYS A 47 -3.87 13.08 24.61
N SER A 48 -2.62 12.70 24.85
CA SER A 48 -1.57 13.54 25.43
C SER A 48 -0.28 13.63 24.61
N SER A 49 -0.15 12.97 23.44
CA SER A 49 1.05 13.12 22.62
C SER A 49 0.89 14.33 21.69
N SER A 50 1.78 15.29 21.79
CA SER A 50 1.82 16.47 20.92
C SER A 50 2.37 16.18 19.52
N ARG A 51 2.74 14.93 19.20
CA ARG A 51 3.30 14.52 17.90
C ARG A 51 2.51 13.35 17.32
N HIS A 52 1.90 13.58 16.17
CA HIS A 52 1.26 12.54 15.35
C HIS A 52 2.31 11.80 14.52
N ALA A 53 1.94 10.62 13.99
CA ALA A 53 2.78 9.89 13.07
C ALA A 53 3.05 10.71 11.79
N VAL A 54 4.26 10.57 11.25
CA VAL A 54 4.69 11.27 10.02
C VAL A 54 3.85 10.83 8.83
N SER A 55 3.40 9.58 8.81
CA SER A 55 2.55 9.02 7.76
C SER A 55 1.14 9.61 7.74
N ASP A 56 0.61 10.11 8.87
CA ASP A 56 -0.77 10.60 9.03
C ASP A 56 -0.80 12.13 8.93
N TRP A 57 -0.88 12.66 7.73
CA TRP A 57 -0.81 14.10 7.48
C TRP A 57 -2.20 14.79 7.41
N MET A 58 -3.27 14.07 7.08
CA MET A 58 -4.62 14.61 7.00
C MET A 58 -5.23 14.86 8.38
N ASP A 59 -6.03 15.94 8.51
CA ASP A 59 -6.74 16.25 9.76
C ASP A 59 -7.70 15.11 10.18
N ILE A 60 -8.31 14.40 9.22
CA ILE A 60 -9.21 13.28 9.48
C ILE A 60 -8.45 12.06 10.02
N GLU A 61 -7.25 11.79 9.52
CA GLU A 61 -6.38 10.73 10.00
C GLU A 61 -6.00 10.97 11.46
N LYS A 62 -5.58 12.20 11.77
CA LYS A 62 -5.22 12.64 13.13
C LYS A 62 -6.39 12.58 14.11
N GLN A 63 -7.59 12.97 13.67
CA GLN A 63 -8.79 12.97 14.51
C GLN A 63 -9.30 11.55 14.80
N ARG A 64 -9.25 10.66 13.82
CA ARG A 64 -9.78 9.29 13.94
C ARG A 64 -8.73 8.26 14.33
N GLY A 65 -7.43 8.58 14.19
CA GLY A 65 -6.32 7.67 14.45
C GLY A 65 -6.26 6.49 13.47
N ILE A 66 -6.66 6.71 12.22
CA ILE A 66 -6.61 5.74 11.13
C ILE A 66 -5.99 6.38 9.89
N SER A 67 -5.12 5.66 9.20
CA SER A 67 -4.59 6.09 7.90
C SER A 67 -5.66 5.93 6.82
N VAL A 68 -5.87 6.98 6.04
CA VAL A 68 -6.89 7.07 4.97
C VAL A 68 -6.25 6.92 3.59
N THR A 69 -5.02 7.44 3.44
CA THR A 69 -4.26 7.39 2.19
C THR A 69 -2.92 6.73 2.41
N SER A 70 -2.37 6.10 1.36
CA SER A 70 -1.00 5.58 1.39
C SER A 70 0.00 6.74 1.49
N SER A 71 1.08 6.52 2.21
CA SER A 71 2.22 7.43 2.28
C SER A 71 3.44 6.79 1.64
N VAL A 72 4.26 7.60 0.97
CA VAL A 72 5.53 7.18 0.39
C VAL A 72 6.65 7.84 1.19
N MET A 73 7.57 7.05 1.70
CA MET A 73 8.72 7.54 2.46
C MET A 73 10.00 6.91 1.92
N GLN A 74 11.06 7.71 1.80
CA GLN A 74 12.35 7.27 1.30
C GLN A 74 13.45 7.62 2.30
N PHE A 75 14.40 6.70 2.46
CA PHE A 75 15.60 6.90 3.28
C PHE A 75 16.75 6.02 2.79
N THR A 76 17.95 6.26 3.33
CA THR A 76 19.11 5.41 3.08
C THR A 76 19.50 4.70 4.37
N TYR A 77 19.73 3.40 4.31
CA TYR A 77 20.19 2.60 5.44
C TYR A 77 21.08 1.46 4.94
N ASP A 78 22.22 1.27 5.57
CA ASP A 78 23.20 0.21 5.25
C ASP A 78 23.51 0.06 3.75
N GLY A 79 23.74 1.19 3.08
CA GLY A 79 24.04 1.25 1.64
C GLY A 79 22.83 1.04 0.71
N CYS A 80 21.65 0.70 1.25
CA CYS A 80 20.42 0.58 0.49
C CYS A 80 19.62 1.90 0.47
N CYS A 81 19.04 2.21 -0.68
CA CYS A 81 17.98 3.21 -0.81
C CYS A 81 16.64 2.50 -0.64
N VAL A 82 15.91 2.86 0.39
CA VAL A 82 14.70 2.17 0.82
C VAL A 82 13.49 3.06 0.58
N ASN A 83 12.48 2.52 -0.09
CA ASN A 83 11.19 3.16 -0.30
C ASN A 83 10.13 2.37 0.47
N ILE A 84 9.53 2.99 1.49
CA ILE A 84 8.40 2.43 2.21
C ILE A 84 7.10 2.99 1.64
N LEU A 85 6.18 2.08 1.34
CA LEU A 85 4.81 2.37 0.97
C LEU A 85 3.91 2.00 2.16
N ASP A 86 3.57 2.98 2.99
CA ASP A 86 2.66 2.77 4.11
C ASP A 86 1.22 2.81 3.60
N THR A 87 0.49 1.69 3.70
CA THR A 87 -0.84 1.53 3.12
C THR A 87 -1.95 1.77 4.17
N PRO A 88 -3.16 2.21 3.79
CA PRO A 88 -4.28 2.24 4.73
C PRO A 88 -4.61 0.84 5.25
N GLY A 89 -4.84 0.72 6.57
CA GLY A 89 -5.24 -0.56 7.17
C GLY A 89 -6.73 -0.87 7.02
N HIS A 90 -7.57 0.15 6.82
CA HIS A 90 -9.03 -0.02 6.82
C HIS A 90 -9.53 -0.51 5.45
N GLN A 91 -10.51 -1.44 5.47
CA GLN A 91 -11.05 -2.06 4.25
C GLN A 91 -11.67 -1.06 3.26
N ASP A 92 -12.22 0.05 3.73
CA ASP A 92 -12.83 1.09 2.90
C ASP A 92 -11.81 1.74 1.94
N PHE A 93 -10.50 1.62 2.23
CA PHE A 93 -9.41 2.15 1.41
C PHE A 93 -8.59 1.07 0.70
N SER A 94 -9.17 -0.12 0.53
CA SER A 94 -8.50 -1.27 -0.10
C SER A 94 -8.05 -0.98 -1.55
N GLU A 95 -8.75 -0.12 -2.28
CA GLU A 95 -8.38 0.26 -3.65
C GLU A 95 -7.07 1.07 -3.66
N ASP A 96 -6.87 2.01 -2.73
CA ASP A 96 -5.60 2.74 -2.60
C ASP A 96 -4.45 1.81 -2.20
N THR A 97 -4.72 0.85 -1.30
CA THR A 97 -3.77 -0.19 -0.94
C THR A 97 -3.37 -1.05 -2.14
N TYR A 98 -4.33 -1.47 -2.97
CA TYR A 98 -4.05 -2.23 -4.17
C TYR A 98 -3.15 -1.47 -5.15
N ARG A 99 -3.49 -0.20 -5.44
CA ARG A 99 -2.69 0.66 -6.33
C ARG A 99 -1.25 0.81 -5.82
N THR A 100 -1.11 0.99 -4.51
CA THR A 100 0.18 1.13 -3.85
C THR A 100 1.00 -0.16 -3.93
N LEU A 101 0.36 -1.32 -3.76
CA LEU A 101 0.99 -2.63 -3.94
C LEU A 101 1.49 -2.84 -5.39
N MET A 102 0.89 -2.19 -6.39
CA MET A 102 1.39 -2.24 -7.77
C MET A 102 2.79 -1.64 -7.92
N ALA A 103 3.19 -0.73 -7.04
CA ALA A 103 4.50 -0.09 -7.05
C ALA A 103 5.54 -0.78 -6.15
N ALA A 104 5.17 -1.84 -5.42
CA ALA A 104 6.06 -2.55 -4.50
C ALA A 104 6.73 -3.77 -5.13
N ASP A 105 7.97 -4.07 -4.70
CA ASP A 105 8.72 -5.29 -5.06
C ASP A 105 8.60 -6.37 -3.96
N ALA A 106 8.21 -5.99 -2.75
CA ALA A 106 7.97 -6.89 -1.62
C ALA A 106 6.86 -6.32 -0.72
N ALA A 107 6.34 -7.15 0.18
CA ALA A 107 5.41 -6.72 1.22
C ALA A 107 5.87 -7.17 2.61
N VAL A 108 5.68 -6.30 3.59
CA VAL A 108 5.80 -6.64 5.01
C VAL A 108 4.39 -6.77 5.58
N MET A 109 4.02 -7.98 5.94
CA MET A 109 2.73 -8.31 6.53
C MET A 109 2.84 -8.25 8.05
N VAL A 110 2.15 -7.29 8.69
CA VAL A 110 2.15 -7.14 10.14
C VAL A 110 0.95 -7.84 10.75
N ILE A 111 1.21 -8.77 11.67
CA ILE A 111 0.21 -9.57 12.38
C ILE A 111 0.25 -9.20 13.88
N ASP A 112 -0.92 -9.05 14.50
CA ASP A 112 -1.05 -8.91 15.95
C ASP A 112 -0.86 -10.29 16.62
N GLY A 113 0.19 -10.44 17.45
CA GLY A 113 0.52 -11.72 18.10
C GLY A 113 -0.59 -12.30 18.99
N ALA A 114 -1.51 -11.47 19.48
CA ALA A 114 -2.64 -11.94 20.26
C ALA A 114 -3.83 -12.39 19.39
N LYS A 115 -3.98 -11.80 18.19
CA LYS A 115 -5.15 -12.01 17.31
C LYS A 115 -4.90 -12.98 16.16
N GLY A 116 -3.66 -13.07 15.67
CA GLY A 116 -3.30 -13.87 14.50
C GLY A 116 -3.75 -13.26 13.18
N VAL A 117 -4.15 -14.09 12.22
CA VAL A 117 -4.48 -13.69 10.84
C VAL A 117 -5.92 -13.18 10.74
N GLU A 118 -6.09 -11.87 10.66
CA GLU A 118 -7.39 -11.20 10.60
C GLU A 118 -7.91 -11.03 9.15
N ALA A 119 -9.19 -10.72 8.98
CA ALA A 119 -9.86 -10.71 7.68
C ALA A 119 -9.21 -9.80 6.62
N GLN A 120 -8.78 -8.58 7.01
CA GLN A 120 -8.15 -7.66 6.08
C GLN A 120 -6.76 -8.17 5.65
N THR A 121 -6.01 -8.79 6.56
CA THR A 121 -4.72 -9.42 6.25
C THR A 121 -4.87 -10.47 5.15
N LYS A 122 -5.93 -11.33 5.23
CA LYS A 122 -6.23 -12.33 4.18
C LYS A 122 -6.49 -11.71 2.82
N LYS A 123 -7.26 -10.61 2.77
CA LYS A 123 -7.55 -9.91 1.51
C LYS A 123 -6.29 -9.34 0.88
N LEU A 124 -5.46 -8.66 1.67
CA LEU A 124 -4.23 -8.03 1.19
C LEU A 124 -3.16 -9.05 0.80
N PHE A 125 -3.06 -10.15 1.56
CA PHE A 125 -2.19 -11.27 1.20
C PHE A 125 -2.53 -11.82 -0.19
N ARG A 126 -3.82 -12.04 -0.50
CA ARG A 126 -4.25 -12.52 -1.81
C ARG A 126 -3.80 -11.61 -2.94
N VAL A 127 -3.85 -10.30 -2.73
CA VAL A 127 -3.37 -9.32 -3.72
C VAL A 127 -1.87 -9.47 -3.95
N CYS A 128 -1.08 -9.62 -2.89
CA CYS A 128 0.36 -9.84 -3.00
C CYS A 128 0.67 -11.16 -3.71
N ALA A 129 -0.04 -12.24 -3.35
CA ALA A 129 0.13 -13.57 -3.95
C ALA A 129 -0.21 -13.58 -5.45
N MET A 130 -1.32 -12.92 -5.86
CA MET A 130 -1.68 -12.79 -7.28
C MET A 130 -0.60 -12.05 -8.08
N ARG A 131 0.13 -11.15 -7.45
CA ARG A 131 1.23 -10.42 -8.06
C ARG A 131 2.57 -11.15 -7.99
N GLY A 132 2.66 -12.25 -7.26
CA GLY A 132 3.89 -13.00 -7.07
C GLY A 132 4.98 -12.23 -6.30
N ILE A 133 4.62 -11.20 -5.51
CA ILE A 133 5.61 -10.46 -4.71
C ILE A 133 5.91 -11.19 -3.40
N PRO A 134 7.19 -11.23 -2.95
CA PRO A 134 7.59 -11.83 -1.70
C PRO A 134 6.92 -11.16 -0.50
N ILE A 135 6.53 -11.97 0.49
CA ILE A 135 5.87 -11.51 1.72
C ILE A 135 6.72 -11.89 2.91
N PHE A 136 7.08 -10.89 3.72
CA PHE A 136 7.77 -11.03 4.99
C PHE A 136 6.77 -10.79 6.12
N THR A 137 6.67 -11.71 7.05
CA THR A 137 5.72 -11.63 8.17
C THR A 137 6.39 -11.06 9.41
N PHE A 138 5.82 -10.01 9.98
CA PHE A 138 6.24 -9.44 11.27
C PHE A 138 5.12 -9.66 12.29
N VAL A 139 5.32 -10.58 13.23
CA VAL A 139 4.43 -10.83 14.37
C VAL A 139 4.73 -9.79 15.44
N ASN A 140 3.82 -8.82 15.55
CA ASN A 140 3.97 -7.62 16.37
C ASN A 140 3.28 -7.77 17.72
N LYS A 141 3.62 -6.88 18.64
CA LYS A 141 3.04 -6.74 19.98
C LYS A 141 3.42 -7.86 20.95
N MET A 142 4.62 -8.41 20.81
CA MET A 142 5.17 -9.38 21.77
C MET A 142 5.33 -8.80 23.20
N ASP A 143 5.21 -7.46 23.36
CA ASP A 143 5.12 -6.76 24.66
C ASP A 143 3.80 -7.01 25.42
N ARG A 144 2.87 -7.76 24.84
CA ARG A 144 1.59 -8.17 25.44
C ARG A 144 1.50 -9.67 25.44
N GLU A 145 0.54 -10.22 26.20
CA GLU A 145 0.22 -11.63 26.12
C GLU A 145 -0.19 -11.98 24.70
N THR A 146 0.51 -12.93 24.09
CA THR A 146 0.31 -13.41 22.73
C THR A 146 -0.06 -14.88 22.74
N ARG A 147 -0.53 -15.35 21.61
CA ARG A 147 -0.67 -16.78 21.32
C ARG A 147 0.71 -17.41 21.19
N ASP A 148 0.76 -18.73 21.25
CA ASP A 148 1.97 -19.50 21.03
C ASP A 148 2.56 -19.21 19.64
N PRO A 149 3.88 -18.99 19.49
CA PRO A 149 4.52 -18.72 18.20
C PRO A 149 4.33 -19.83 17.16
N PHE A 150 4.34 -21.11 17.57
CA PHE A 150 4.07 -22.23 16.67
C PHE A 150 2.64 -22.18 16.14
N ASP A 151 1.64 -21.95 17.02
CA ASP A 151 0.23 -21.82 16.62
C ASP A 151 0.01 -20.66 15.63
N LEU A 152 0.73 -19.54 15.82
CA LEU A 152 0.64 -18.38 14.92
C LEU A 152 1.22 -18.71 13.54
N MET A 153 2.34 -19.41 13.48
CA MET A 153 2.93 -19.85 12.21
C MET A 153 2.04 -20.87 11.49
N GLU A 154 1.51 -21.88 12.22
CA GLU A 154 0.56 -22.84 11.69
C GLU A 154 -0.69 -22.15 11.13
N GLU A 155 -1.23 -21.13 11.82
CA GLU A 155 -2.36 -20.36 11.33
C GLU A 155 -2.02 -19.61 10.03
N VAL A 156 -0.84 -18.99 9.93
CA VAL A 156 -0.39 -18.33 8.69
C VAL A 156 -0.37 -19.34 7.54
N GLU A 157 0.19 -20.52 7.76
CA GLU A 157 0.26 -21.56 6.74
C GLU A 157 -1.11 -22.08 6.32
N ASN A 158 -1.95 -22.43 7.29
CA ASN A 158 -3.27 -23.02 7.03
C ASN A 158 -4.24 -22.01 6.41
N VAL A 159 -4.16 -20.75 6.82
CA VAL A 159 -5.13 -19.72 6.41
C VAL A 159 -4.73 -19.03 5.10
N LEU A 160 -3.43 -18.81 4.90
CA LEU A 160 -2.91 -18.08 3.73
C LEU A 160 -2.36 -19.02 2.66
N GLY A 161 -2.02 -20.27 3.00
CA GLY A 161 -1.48 -21.25 2.05
C GLY A 161 -0.03 -20.98 1.65
N ILE A 162 0.74 -20.29 2.52
CA ILE A 162 2.17 -20.01 2.32
C ILE A 162 2.97 -20.65 3.44
N ARG A 163 4.07 -21.32 3.11
CA ARG A 163 4.98 -21.87 4.12
C ARG A 163 5.63 -20.74 4.91
N THR A 164 5.98 -21.01 6.16
CA THR A 164 6.67 -20.06 7.04
C THR A 164 8.05 -20.57 7.43
N TYR A 165 8.96 -19.64 7.70
CA TYR A 165 10.26 -19.91 8.30
C TYR A 165 10.58 -18.84 9.34
N PRO A 166 10.72 -19.19 10.63
CA PRO A 166 11.07 -18.21 11.65
C PRO A 166 12.54 -17.81 11.51
N MET A 167 12.78 -16.53 11.24
CA MET A 167 14.13 -15.96 11.18
C MET A 167 14.67 -15.71 12.56
N ASN A 168 13.82 -15.27 13.47
CA ASN A 168 14.10 -15.16 14.90
C ASN A 168 13.03 -15.88 15.71
N TRP A 169 13.32 -16.14 16.99
CA TRP A 169 12.38 -16.74 17.91
C TRP A 169 12.22 -15.88 19.17
N PRO A 170 11.01 -15.61 19.66
CA PRO A 170 10.80 -14.71 20.78
C PRO A 170 11.20 -15.39 22.10
N ILE A 171 11.82 -14.63 23.00
CA ILE A 171 12.20 -15.08 24.33
C ILE A 171 11.23 -14.46 25.34
N GLY A 172 10.25 -15.28 25.74
CA GLY A 172 9.11 -14.85 26.53
C GLY A 172 8.10 -14.04 25.74
N ASN A 173 7.03 -13.61 26.40
CA ASN A 173 5.99 -12.73 25.84
C ASN A 173 5.45 -11.79 26.92
N GLY A 174 4.68 -10.79 26.54
CA GLY A 174 4.11 -9.82 27.44
C GLY A 174 5.19 -9.08 28.22
N ARG A 175 5.03 -9.05 29.54
CA ARG A 175 6.00 -8.41 30.44
C ARG A 175 7.33 -9.16 30.53
N ASN A 176 7.34 -10.42 30.11
CA ASN A 176 8.52 -11.28 30.12
C ASN A 176 9.21 -11.35 28.76
N PHE A 177 8.79 -10.56 27.78
CA PHE A 177 9.47 -10.46 26.49
C PHE A 177 10.82 -9.77 26.66
N ARG A 178 11.91 -10.56 26.63
CA ARG A 178 13.29 -10.14 26.96
C ARG A 178 14.20 -10.00 25.76
N GLY A 179 13.89 -10.68 24.67
CA GLY A 179 14.76 -10.72 23.52
C GLY A 179 14.23 -11.59 22.42
N VAL A 180 15.08 -11.80 21.42
CA VAL A 180 14.86 -12.77 20.36
C VAL A 180 16.10 -13.63 20.18
N PHE A 181 15.92 -14.87 19.80
CA PHE A 181 16.99 -15.74 19.33
C PHE A 181 17.06 -15.63 17.82
N ASP A 182 18.18 -15.19 17.27
CA ASP A 182 18.45 -15.16 15.84
C ASP A 182 18.90 -16.54 15.37
N ARG A 183 18.13 -17.14 14.47
CA ARG A 183 18.38 -18.52 13.99
C ARG A 183 19.58 -18.61 13.06
N ALA A 184 19.89 -17.55 12.32
CA ALA A 184 20.99 -17.55 11.36
C ALA A 184 22.35 -17.46 12.07
N SER A 185 22.49 -16.53 13.00
CA SER A 185 23.72 -16.38 13.79
C SER A 185 23.81 -17.32 14.99
N ARG A 186 22.68 -17.88 15.43
CA ARG A 186 22.50 -18.65 16.66
C ARG A 186 22.87 -17.88 17.93
N HIS A 187 22.65 -16.56 17.91
CA HIS A 187 22.85 -15.69 19.06
C HIS A 187 21.51 -15.24 19.66
N VAL A 188 21.51 -14.98 20.94
CA VAL A 188 20.43 -14.28 21.64
C VAL A 188 20.68 -12.79 21.57
N ILE A 189 19.68 -12.05 21.13
CA ILE A 189 19.65 -10.58 21.15
C ILE A 189 18.72 -10.19 22.29
N ALA A 190 19.30 -9.86 23.45
CA ALA A 190 18.56 -9.40 24.62
C ALA A 190 18.38 -7.88 24.58
N PHE A 191 17.22 -7.41 25.02
CA PHE A 191 16.87 -5.98 25.00
C PHE A 191 17.03 -5.37 26.40
N GLU A 192 17.79 -4.27 26.51
CA GLU A 192 17.88 -3.51 27.75
C GLU A 192 16.56 -2.79 28.06
N GLY A 193 16.06 -2.97 29.28
CA GLY A 193 14.90 -2.27 29.83
C GLY A 193 13.75 -3.18 30.26
N ASP A 194 12.79 -2.60 30.94
CA ASP A 194 11.63 -3.32 31.52
C ASP A 194 10.42 -3.40 30.53
N GLY A 195 10.62 -3.06 29.26
CA GLY A 195 9.54 -3.05 28.25
C GLY A 195 8.46 -1.97 28.47
N ARG A 196 8.61 -1.13 29.50
CA ARG A 196 7.62 -0.08 29.84
C ARG A 196 7.89 1.27 29.16
N ALA A 197 9.11 1.48 28.65
CA ALA A 197 9.43 2.69 27.91
C ALA A 197 8.64 2.69 26.58
N ASN A 198 7.92 3.77 26.33
CA ASN A 198 7.28 4.03 25.02
C ASN A 198 8.37 4.25 23.96
N GLY A 199 9.12 3.25 23.57
CA GLY A 199 10.19 3.17 22.57
C GLY A 199 10.41 4.40 21.67
N THR A 200 10.52 5.59 22.26
CA THR A 200 10.74 6.85 21.54
C THR A 200 12.18 7.01 21.05
N LYS A 201 13.07 6.14 21.55
CA LYS A 201 14.50 6.08 21.20
C LYS A 201 14.88 4.65 20.85
N LYS A 202 16.01 4.49 20.16
CA LYS A 202 16.61 3.18 19.91
C LYS A 202 16.86 2.44 21.22
N VAL A 203 16.70 1.12 21.19
CA VAL A 203 16.98 0.23 22.32
C VAL A 203 18.42 -0.26 22.20
N ASN A 204 19.12 -0.39 23.32
CA ASN A 204 20.39 -1.10 23.35
C ASN A 204 20.14 -2.61 23.28
N GLU A 205 20.86 -3.27 22.39
CA GLU A 205 20.82 -4.71 22.18
C GLU A 205 22.11 -5.31 22.75
N ILE A 206 21.96 -6.42 23.49
CA ILE A 206 23.08 -7.20 24.02
C ILE A 206 23.06 -8.54 23.33
N GLU A 207 24.09 -8.83 22.54
CA GLU A 207 24.27 -10.14 21.91
C GLU A 207 24.97 -11.10 22.86
N ALA A 208 24.43 -12.31 23.02
CA ALA A 208 25.01 -13.38 23.80
C ALA A 208 24.96 -14.72 23.05
N GLU A 209 25.99 -15.54 23.23
CA GLU A 209 25.98 -16.91 22.71
C GLU A 209 24.97 -17.77 23.48
N LEU A 210 24.33 -18.74 22.84
CA LEU A 210 23.30 -19.58 23.43
C LEU A 210 23.75 -20.34 24.70
N GLY A 211 25.03 -20.61 24.85
CA GLY A 211 25.62 -21.25 26.03
C GLY A 211 26.32 -20.34 27.00
N ALA A 212 26.15 -19.01 26.86
CA ALA A 212 26.81 -18.04 27.74
C ALA A 212 26.28 -18.12 29.18
N ALA A 213 27.18 -18.08 30.16
CA ALA A 213 26.82 -18.16 31.58
C ALA A 213 25.94 -17.01 32.05
N GLU A 214 26.02 -15.86 31.39
CA GLU A 214 25.23 -14.65 31.64
C GLU A 214 23.82 -14.67 31.05
N LEU A 215 23.47 -15.70 30.23
CA LEU A 215 22.18 -15.73 29.54
C LEU A 215 21.00 -15.82 30.52
N ASP A 216 21.15 -16.57 31.63
CA ASP A 216 20.14 -16.63 32.70
C ASP A 216 19.91 -15.27 33.37
N GLU A 217 20.96 -14.45 33.51
CA GLU A 217 20.85 -13.10 34.08
C GLU A 217 20.17 -12.13 33.09
N LEU A 218 20.40 -12.31 31.77
CA LEU A 218 19.84 -11.44 30.72
C LEU A 218 18.37 -11.72 30.47
N VAL A 219 17.97 -12.99 30.33
CA VAL A 219 16.62 -13.36 29.91
C VAL A 219 15.79 -14.04 31.00
N GLY A 220 16.39 -14.50 32.07
CA GLY A 220 15.80 -15.28 33.16
C GLY A 220 15.86 -16.80 32.92
N GLU A 221 16.09 -17.60 33.97
CA GLU A 221 16.25 -19.06 33.90
C GLU A 221 15.06 -19.78 33.23
N GLU A 222 13.83 -19.34 33.52
CA GLU A 222 12.60 -19.91 32.95
C GLU A 222 12.52 -19.68 31.45
N ASN A 223 12.77 -18.46 31.02
CA ASN A 223 12.78 -18.10 29.59
C ASN A 223 13.93 -18.79 28.83
N HIS A 224 15.11 -18.93 29.45
CA HIS A 224 16.23 -19.65 28.84
C HIS A 224 15.90 -21.13 28.64
N ARG A 225 15.30 -21.79 29.64
CA ARG A 225 14.89 -23.18 29.53
C ARG A 225 13.84 -23.38 28.43
N ALA A 226 12.80 -22.53 28.41
CA ALA A 226 11.76 -22.57 27.37
C ALA A 226 12.36 -22.35 25.97
N LEU A 227 13.30 -21.40 25.84
CA LEU A 227 14.00 -21.19 24.58
C LEU A 227 14.76 -22.44 24.11
N MET A 228 15.44 -23.14 25.01
CA MET A 228 16.18 -24.36 24.65
C MET A 228 15.24 -25.47 24.15
N ASP A 229 14.09 -25.66 24.81
CA ASP A 229 13.06 -26.61 24.39
C ASP A 229 12.49 -26.24 23.01
N ASP A 230 12.20 -24.96 22.78
CA ASP A 230 11.70 -24.46 21.50
C ASP A 230 12.74 -24.62 20.37
N ILE A 231 14.02 -24.36 20.63
CA ILE A 231 15.12 -24.54 19.67
C ILE A 231 15.25 -26.02 19.27
N GLU A 232 15.13 -26.95 20.22
CA GLU A 232 15.16 -28.38 19.91
C GLU A 232 14.02 -28.77 18.97
N LEU A 233 12.81 -28.22 19.18
CA LEU A 233 11.67 -28.43 18.29
C LEU A 233 11.90 -27.83 16.90
N LEU A 234 12.42 -26.60 16.83
CA LEU A 234 12.70 -25.89 15.58
C LEU A 234 13.78 -26.59 14.74
N ASP A 235 14.83 -27.07 15.40
CA ASP A 235 15.93 -27.79 14.75
C ASP A 235 15.48 -29.20 14.33
N GLY A 236 14.54 -29.83 15.07
CA GLY A 236 13.95 -31.12 14.74
C GLY A 236 12.95 -31.08 13.59
N ALA A 237 12.41 -29.93 13.24
CA ALA A 237 11.42 -29.77 12.17
C ALA A 237 12.01 -29.88 10.74
N ASP A 238 13.33 -30.07 10.60
CA ASP A 238 14.08 -30.28 9.34
C ASP A 238 13.77 -29.29 8.21
N SER A 239 13.46 -28.04 8.56
CA SER A 239 13.18 -26.98 7.59
C SER A 239 14.42 -26.11 7.36
N GLU A 240 14.98 -26.18 6.15
CA GLU A 240 16.03 -25.25 5.73
C GLU A 240 15.44 -23.94 5.17
N PHE A 241 16.16 -22.84 5.40
CA PHE A 241 15.81 -21.56 4.80
C PHE A 241 16.07 -21.58 3.29
N ASP A 242 15.03 -21.30 2.50
CA ASP A 242 15.07 -21.29 1.04
C ASP A 242 14.76 -19.89 0.52
N LEU A 243 15.81 -19.12 0.16
CA LEU A 243 15.66 -17.76 -0.38
C LEU A 243 14.94 -17.75 -1.74
N ASP A 244 15.13 -18.77 -2.58
CA ASP A 244 14.45 -18.82 -3.87
C ASP A 244 12.94 -19.03 -3.69
N ALA A 245 12.55 -19.84 -2.69
CA ALA A 245 11.15 -19.97 -2.32
C ALA A 245 10.56 -18.67 -1.74
N VAL A 246 11.35 -17.88 -1.00
CA VAL A 246 10.93 -16.55 -0.53
C VAL A 246 10.69 -15.62 -1.71
N LEU A 247 11.65 -15.50 -2.62
CA LEU A 247 11.57 -14.63 -3.79
C LEU A 247 10.44 -15.06 -4.75
N ALA A 248 10.10 -16.34 -4.78
CA ALA A 248 8.97 -16.89 -5.53
C ALA A 248 7.60 -16.71 -4.81
N GLY A 249 7.56 -16.10 -3.63
CA GLY A 249 6.32 -15.93 -2.84
C GLY A 249 5.73 -17.22 -2.28
N LYS A 250 6.54 -18.27 -2.11
CA LYS A 250 6.13 -19.60 -1.61
C LYS A 250 6.51 -19.86 -0.16
N LEU A 251 7.41 -19.05 0.39
CA LEU A 251 7.89 -19.09 1.76
C LEU A 251 7.87 -17.66 2.33
N SER A 252 7.32 -17.48 3.51
CA SER A 252 7.36 -16.20 4.24
C SER A 252 8.36 -16.28 5.39
N PRO A 253 9.44 -15.48 5.39
CA PRO A 253 10.26 -15.30 6.57
C PRO A 253 9.44 -14.63 7.68
N VAL A 254 9.45 -15.23 8.88
CA VAL A 254 8.68 -14.74 10.04
C VAL A 254 9.62 -14.14 11.07
N PHE A 255 9.27 -12.95 11.54
CA PHE A 255 9.98 -12.20 12.56
C PHE A 255 9.04 -11.89 13.71
N PHE A 256 9.50 -12.05 14.93
CA PHE A 256 8.77 -11.71 16.15
C PHE A 256 9.37 -10.46 16.78
N GLY A 257 8.50 -9.56 17.29
CA GLY A 257 8.96 -8.34 17.89
C GLY A 257 7.84 -7.45 18.46
N SER A 258 8.23 -6.28 18.93
CA SER A 258 7.31 -5.24 19.37
C SER A 258 7.71 -3.88 18.81
N ALA A 259 6.90 -3.37 17.89
CA ALA A 259 7.09 -2.03 17.37
C ALA A 259 6.92 -0.96 18.47
N LEU A 260 6.10 -1.21 19.50
CA LEU A 260 5.90 -0.24 20.58
C LEU A 260 7.16 -0.02 21.39
N THR A 261 7.84 -1.09 21.79
CA THR A 261 9.04 -1.06 22.63
C THR A 261 10.33 -0.95 21.84
N ASN A 262 10.29 -1.09 20.51
CA ASN A 262 11.41 -1.22 19.56
C ASN A 262 12.14 -2.58 19.62
N PHE A 263 11.63 -3.55 20.35
CA PHE A 263 12.27 -4.85 20.50
C PHE A 263 12.12 -5.67 19.21
N GLY A 264 13.25 -6.15 18.66
CA GLY A 264 13.32 -6.93 17.43
C GLY A 264 13.13 -6.14 16.13
N VAL A 265 13.00 -4.80 16.17
CA VAL A 265 12.77 -3.98 14.99
C VAL A 265 14.06 -3.79 14.17
N GLU A 266 15.19 -3.52 14.81
CA GLU A 266 16.46 -3.34 14.11
C GLU A 266 16.98 -4.65 13.50
N PRO A 267 16.99 -5.81 14.20
CA PRO A 267 17.29 -7.10 13.58
C PRO A 267 16.40 -7.41 12.37
N PHE A 268 15.08 -7.19 12.52
CA PHE A 268 14.16 -7.33 11.39
C PHE A 268 14.56 -6.46 10.19
N LEU A 269 14.87 -5.18 10.39
CA LEU A 269 15.24 -4.28 9.31
C LEU A 269 16.50 -4.75 8.57
N LYS A 270 17.54 -5.15 9.32
CA LYS A 270 18.81 -5.65 8.77
C LYS A 270 18.59 -6.90 7.90
N ASP A 271 17.88 -7.89 8.43
CA ASP A 271 17.59 -9.13 7.70
C ASP A 271 16.66 -8.90 6.52
N PHE A 272 15.61 -8.08 6.70
CA PHE A 272 14.70 -7.73 5.62
C PHE A 272 15.47 -7.12 4.43
N LEU A 273 16.35 -6.14 4.66
CA LEU A 273 17.10 -5.49 3.58
C LEU A 273 18.09 -6.45 2.88
N ARG A 274 18.61 -7.43 3.60
CA ARG A 274 19.46 -8.48 3.04
C ARG A 274 18.69 -9.46 2.14
N LEU A 275 17.46 -9.81 2.53
CA LEU A 275 16.64 -10.85 1.90
C LEU A 275 15.65 -10.31 0.86
N ALA A 276 15.21 -9.05 1.00
CA ALA A 276 14.26 -8.43 0.08
C ALA A 276 14.85 -8.31 -1.33
N PRO A 277 14.03 -8.50 -2.37
CA PRO A 277 14.49 -8.40 -3.75
C PRO A 277 14.93 -6.98 -4.10
N SER A 278 15.86 -6.86 -5.02
CA SER A 278 16.06 -5.66 -5.83
C SER A 278 14.88 -5.47 -6.79
N PRO A 279 14.75 -4.29 -7.43
CA PRO A 279 13.64 -4.03 -8.35
C PRO A 279 13.49 -5.11 -9.43
N SER A 280 12.26 -5.56 -9.62
CA SER A 280 11.91 -6.60 -10.60
C SER A 280 11.49 -6.01 -11.95
N ALA A 281 11.57 -6.84 -13.01
CA ALA A 281 11.08 -6.47 -14.34
C ALA A 281 9.55 -6.31 -14.36
N HIS A 282 9.07 -5.38 -15.17
CA HIS A 282 7.64 -5.16 -15.42
C HIS A 282 7.32 -5.55 -16.86
N ILE A 283 6.13 -6.07 -17.11
CA ILE A 283 5.73 -6.49 -18.46
C ILE A 283 5.23 -5.29 -19.26
N ASP A 284 5.77 -5.13 -20.46
CA ASP A 284 5.26 -4.20 -21.45
C ASP A 284 3.94 -4.74 -22.04
N ALA A 285 2.84 -4.05 -21.83
CA ALA A 285 1.53 -4.46 -22.30
C ALA A 285 1.37 -4.42 -23.83
N LEU A 286 2.26 -3.70 -24.54
CA LEU A 286 2.23 -3.65 -26.01
C LEU A 286 2.88 -4.86 -26.66
N THR A 287 3.92 -5.40 -26.04
CA THR A 287 4.75 -6.46 -26.60
C THR A 287 4.66 -7.79 -25.86
N GLY A 288 4.24 -7.78 -24.60
CA GLY A 288 4.29 -8.93 -23.68
C GLY A 288 5.69 -9.23 -23.13
N GLU A 289 6.69 -8.44 -23.49
CA GLU A 289 8.08 -8.67 -23.10
C GLU A 289 8.42 -7.99 -21.75
N PRO A 290 9.37 -8.53 -20.97
CA PRO A 290 9.81 -7.91 -19.73
C PRO A 290 10.65 -6.66 -20.01
N VAL A 291 10.38 -5.60 -19.28
CA VAL A 291 11.19 -4.36 -19.24
C VAL A 291 12.13 -4.48 -18.05
N GLU A 292 13.39 -4.80 -18.34
CA GLU A 292 14.42 -4.99 -17.32
C GLU A 292 14.77 -3.66 -16.62
N PRO A 293 14.92 -3.65 -15.28
CA PRO A 293 15.26 -2.43 -14.54
C PRO A 293 16.55 -1.77 -14.99
N ALA A 294 17.56 -2.56 -15.38
CA ALA A 294 18.86 -2.08 -15.84
C ALA A 294 18.90 -1.59 -17.30
N ARG A 295 17.76 -1.54 -18.00
CA ARG A 295 17.64 -0.91 -19.31
C ARG A 295 18.01 0.57 -19.20
N GLU A 296 18.72 1.13 -20.19
CA GLU A 296 19.16 2.53 -20.18
C GLU A 296 18.00 3.52 -20.31
N ASP A 297 16.98 3.17 -21.14
CA ASP A 297 15.79 4.00 -21.31
C ASP A 297 14.98 4.07 -20.02
N PHE A 298 14.63 5.29 -19.62
CA PHE A 298 13.73 5.53 -18.50
C PHE A 298 12.32 5.05 -18.84
N SER A 299 11.70 4.35 -17.92
CA SER A 299 10.27 4.11 -17.92
C SER A 299 9.71 4.07 -16.48
N GLY A 300 8.44 4.42 -16.36
CA GLY A 300 7.74 4.37 -15.07
C GLY A 300 6.24 4.56 -15.27
N PHE A 301 5.47 4.27 -14.22
CA PHE A 301 4.02 4.45 -14.25
C PHE A 301 3.51 5.23 -13.02
N VAL A 302 2.43 5.96 -13.23
CA VAL A 302 1.72 6.71 -12.19
C VAL A 302 0.84 5.74 -11.41
N PHE A 303 1.13 5.51 -10.13
CA PHE A 303 0.29 4.64 -9.30
C PHE A 303 -0.59 5.42 -8.32
N LYS A 304 -0.26 6.68 -8.06
CA LYS A 304 -0.99 7.53 -7.12
C LYS A 304 -0.94 8.99 -7.57
N ILE A 305 -2.05 9.70 -7.37
CA ILE A 305 -2.13 11.15 -7.52
C ILE A 305 -2.64 11.72 -6.21
N GLN A 306 -2.06 12.82 -5.77
CA GLN A 306 -2.44 13.48 -4.53
C GLN A 306 -2.40 14.99 -4.71
N ALA A 307 -3.48 15.66 -4.29
CA ALA A 307 -3.58 17.11 -4.35
C ALA A 307 -3.68 17.72 -2.95
N ASN A 308 -3.39 19.04 -2.88
CA ASN A 308 -3.56 19.87 -1.68
C ASN A 308 -2.83 19.32 -0.43
N MET A 309 -1.68 18.69 -0.60
CA MET A 309 -0.85 18.20 0.51
C MET A 309 -0.37 19.36 1.40
N ASP A 310 -0.10 20.53 0.81
CA ASP A 310 0.16 21.77 1.54
C ASP A 310 -1.11 22.63 1.56
N LYS A 311 -1.59 22.98 2.75
CA LYS A 311 -2.79 23.83 2.92
C LYS A 311 -2.63 25.23 2.31
N ASN A 312 -1.39 25.70 2.14
CA ASN A 312 -1.07 27.03 1.59
C ASN A 312 -0.87 27.02 0.07
N HIS A 313 -0.59 25.85 -0.50
CA HIS A 313 -0.33 25.67 -1.92
C HIS A 313 -1.29 24.65 -2.51
N ARG A 314 -1.99 25.04 -3.59
CA ARG A 314 -2.82 24.11 -4.37
C ARG A 314 -1.92 23.35 -5.34
N ASP A 315 -1.14 22.44 -4.81
CA ASP A 315 -0.28 21.56 -5.58
C ASP A 315 -0.98 20.22 -5.86
N ARG A 316 -0.59 19.60 -6.96
CA ARG A 316 -0.98 18.25 -7.32
C ARG A 316 0.28 17.49 -7.71
N ILE A 317 0.46 16.33 -7.12
CA ILE A 317 1.63 15.47 -7.32
C ILE A 317 1.18 14.13 -7.85
N ALA A 318 1.80 13.68 -8.93
CA ALA A 318 1.71 12.32 -9.44
C ALA A 318 2.92 11.51 -8.94
N PHE A 319 2.66 10.44 -8.21
CA PHE A 319 3.71 9.52 -7.74
C PHE A 319 3.96 8.48 -8.82
N VAL A 320 5.20 8.45 -9.29
CA VAL A 320 5.67 7.58 -10.36
C VAL A 320 6.62 6.54 -9.80
N ARG A 321 6.31 5.27 -10.00
CA ARG A 321 7.26 4.16 -9.82
C ARG A 321 8.16 4.10 -11.04
N ILE A 322 9.47 4.20 -10.85
CA ILE A 322 10.45 4.00 -11.92
C ILE A 322 10.66 2.50 -12.13
N CYS A 323 10.42 2.03 -13.35
CA CYS A 323 10.52 0.61 -13.71
C CYS A 323 11.83 0.28 -14.42
N SER A 324 12.39 1.22 -15.20
CA SER A 324 13.68 1.03 -15.85
C SER A 324 14.47 2.33 -15.95
N GLY A 325 15.78 2.19 -16.03
CA GLY A 325 16.72 3.27 -16.31
C GLY A 325 16.85 4.28 -15.18
N LYS A 326 17.06 5.53 -15.57
CA LYS A 326 17.35 6.65 -14.69
C LYS A 326 16.42 7.82 -14.99
N PHE A 327 15.82 8.38 -13.96
CA PHE A 327 15.15 9.69 -13.99
C PHE A 327 16.17 10.79 -13.75
N GLU A 328 16.11 11.85 -14.55
CA GLU A 328 16.87 13.09 -14.36
C GLU A 328 15.92 14.28 -14.37
N ARG A 329 16.09 15.20 -13.42
CA ARG A 329 15.28 16.41 -13.36
C ARG A 329 15.39 17.22 -14.65
N GLY A 330 14.24 17.55 -15.22
CA GLY A 330 14.16 18.34 -16.44
C GLY A 330 14.27 17.53 -17.73
N MET A 331 14.38 16.20 -17.64
CA MET A 331 14.36 15.34 -18.83
C MET A 331 13.02 15.41 -19.56
N GLU A 332 13.04 15.11 -20.85
CA GLU A 332 11.83 14.93 -21.65
C GLU A 332 11.44 13.45 -21.69
N ALA A 333 10.18 13.16 -21.38
CA ALA A 333 9.60 11.84 -21.51
C ALA A 333 8.31 11.88 -22.35
N ARG A 334 7.96 10.75 -22.95
CA ARG A 334 6.69 10.55 -23.60
C ARG A 334 5.65 10.16 -22.55
N HIS A 335 4.56 10.89 -22.47
CA HIS A 335 3.33 10.47 -21.80
C HIS A 335 2.56 9.61 -22.79
N VAL A 336 2.56 8.29 -22.58
CA VAL A 336 2.12 7.31 -23.59
C VAL A 336 0.63 7.45 -23.87
N GLN A 337 -0.21 7.42 -22.85
CA GLN A 337 -1.66 7.53 -22.97
C GLN A 337 -2.09 8.92 -23.48
N GLY A 338 -1.34 9.98 -23.13
CA GLY A 338 -1.58 11.34 -23.62
C GLY A 338 -1.03 11.62 -25.02
N GLY A 339 -0.26 10.70 -25.61
CA GLY A 339 0.28 10.82 -26.97
C GLY A 339 1.28 11.96 -27.19
N ARG A 340 1.85 12.55 -26.12
CA ARG A 340 2.68 13.75 -26.20
C ARG A 340 3.97 13.64 -25.41
N LYS A 341 4.97 14.45 -25.76
CA LYS A 341 6.17 14.65 -24.97
C LYS A 341 5.90 15.70 -23.89
N ILE A 342 6.44 15.45 -22.71
CA ILE A 342 6.36 16.35 -21.56
C ILE A 342 7.74 16.49 -20.92
N LYS A 343 7.98 17.67 -20.33
CA LYS A 343 9.19 17.91 -19.56
C LYS A 343 8.94 17.60 -18.08
N LEU A 344 9.72 16.70 -17.50
CA LEU A 344 9.66 16.32 -16.11
C LEU A 344 10.46 17.33 -15.26
N ALA A 345 9.88 18.52 -15.04
CA ALA A 345 10.59 19.68 -14.54
C ALA A 345 11.03 19.57 -13.07
N THR A 346 10.22 18.92 -12.22
CA THR A 346 10.47 18.82 -10.79
C THR A 346 10.16 17.41 -10.32
N GLY A 347 11.18 16.71 -9.84
CA GLY A 347 11.05 15.47 -9.09
C GLY A 347 11.15 15.77 -7.59
N THR A 348 10.29 15.21 -6.77
CA THR A 348 10.37 15.28 -5.32
C THR A 348 10.35 13.89 -4.73
N ALA A 349 11.22 13.64 -3.73
CA ALA A 349 11.10 12.49 -2.84
C ALA A 349 10.50 12.95 -1.52
N MET A 350 9.71 12.09 -0.92
CA MET A 350 9.17 12.32 0.42
C MET A 350 10.16 11.74 1.43
N MET A 351 10.88 12.61 2.14
CA MET A 351 11.81 12.23 3.20
C MET A 351 11.18 12.60 4.55
N ALA A 352 10.56 11.61 5.19
CA ALA A 352 9.85 11.83 6.46
C ALA A 352 8.88 13.02 6.40
N ASP A 353 9.15 14.11 7.13
CA ASP A 353 8.31 15.32 7.17
C ASP A 353 8.56 16.29 6.01
N ASP A 354 9.65 16.13 5.24
CA ASP A 354 10.11 17.10 4.26
C ASP A 354 10.06 16.58 2.82
N ARG A 355 9.77 17.48 1.88
CA ARG A 355 9.90 17.24 0.44
C ARG A 355 11.30 17.63 0.00
N ALA A 356 12.11 16.67 -0.39
CA ALA A 356 13.41 16.93 -1.01
C ALA A 356 13.29 16.97 -2.53
N ILE A 357 13.95 17.93 -3.16
CA ILE A 357 14.10 17.95 -4.62
C ILE A 357 15.06 16.83 -5.00
N VAL A 358 14.66 16.00 -5.95
CA VAL A 358 15.43 14.89 -6.47
C VAL A 358 15.95 15.25 -7.86
N ASP A 359 17.27 15.29 -8.01
CA ASP A 359 17.92 15.51 -9.30
C ASP A 359 18.01 14.21 -10.11
N GLU A 360 18.20 13.07 -9.44
CA GLU A 360 18.36 11.75 -10.05
C GLU A 360 17.63 10.68 -9.22
N ALA A 361 16.97 9.75 -9.91
CA ALA A 361 16.38 8.55 -9.32
C ALA A 361 16.50 7.37 -10.29
N TYR A 362 16.42 6.15 -9.81
CA TYR A 362 16.71 4.95 -10.58
C TYR A 362 15.54 3.96 -10.51
N ALA A 363 15.53 2.96 -11.38
CA ALA A 363 14.55 1.89 -11.30
C ALA A 363 14.46 1.34 -9.87
N GLY A 364 13.25 1.22 -9.36
CA GLY A 364 12.97 0.93 -7.96
C GLY A 364 12.56 2.13 -7.13
N ASP A 365 13.03 3.34 -7.44
CA ASP A 365 12.65 4.54 -6.71
C ASP A 365 11.23 5.01 -7.06
N ILE A 366 10.68 5.82 -6.18
CA ILE A 366 9.42 6.53 -6.38
C ILE A 366 9.70 8.03 -6.38
N VAL A 367 9.23 8.71 -7.41
CA VAL A 367 9.34 10.16 -7.52
C VAL A 367 7.96 10.80 -7.62
N GLY A 368 7.78 11.90 -6.89
CA GLY A 368 6.60 12.76 -7.02
C GLY A 368 6.84 13.79 -8.10
N LEU A 369 6.05 13.79 -9.15
CA LEU A 369 6.09 14.78 -10.22
C LEU A 369 5.00 15.82 -10.03
N PHE A 370 5.32 17.09 -10.21
CA PHE A 370 4.29 18.11 -10.28
C PHE A 370 3.33 17.82 -11.43
N ASP A 371 2.04 17.80 -11.13
CA ASP A 371 0.99 17.47 -12.09
C ASP A 371 0.10 18.70 -12.37
N PRO A 372 0.18 19.30 -13.55
CA PRO A 372 -0.74 20.37 -13.94
C PRO A 372 -2.16 19.87 -14.28
N GLY A 373 -2.52 18.65 -13.93
CA GLY A 373 -3.81 18.04 -14.23
C GLY A 373 -3.83 17.19 -15.51
N ILE A 374 -2.66 16.67 -15.89
CA ILE A 374 -2.51 15.90 -17.15
C ILE A 374 -2.35 14.41 -16.93
N PHE A 375 -1.99 13.99 -15.71
CA PHE A 375 -1.78 12.58 -15.40
C PHE A 375 -3.04 11.92 -14.85
N SER A 376 -3.14 10.64 -15.16
CA SER A 376 -4.11 9.71 -14.58
C SER A 376 -3.37 8.53 -13.95
N ILE A 377 -3.99 7.90 -12.96
CA ILE A 377 -3.49 6.66 -12.37
C ILE A 377 -3.44 5.58 -13.46
N GLY A 378 -2.29 4.90 -13.58
CA GLY A 378 -2.00 3.92 -14.63
C GLY A 378 -1.26 4.49 -15.84
N ASP A 379 -1.07 5.81 -15.94
CA ASP A 379 -0.34 6.41 -17.04
C ASP A 379 1.13 5.99 -17.04
N THR A 380 1.67 5.73 -18.24
CA THR A 380 3.07 5.37 -18.46
C THR A 380 3.87 6.55 -19.00
N LEU A 381 5.05 6.74 -18.42
CA LEU A 381 6.06 7.68 -18.87
C LEU A 381 7.28 6.91 -19.36
N CYS A 382 7.80 7.21 -20.54
CA CYS A 382 9.00 6.54 -21.04
C CYS A 382 9.85 7.44 -21.94
N THR A 383 11.13 7.09 -22.07
CA THR A 383 12.05 7.62 -23.08
C THR A 383 12.33 6.55 -24.13
N GLY A 384 13.22 6.86 -25.06
CA GLY A 384 13.61 5.92 -26.11
C GLY A 384 12.76 6.01 -27.37
N LYS A 385 13.15 5.24 -28.38
CA LYS A 385 12.52 5.27 -29.71
C LYS A 385 11.19 4.50 -29.73
N GLN A 386 11.15 3.35 -29.07
CA GLN A 386 9.97 2.52 -28.97
C GLN A 386 9.25 2.82 -27.65
N PRO A 387 7.95 3.15 -27.67
CA PRO A 387 7.21 3.37 -26.47
C PRO A 387 7.04 2.04 -25.71
N VAL A 388 7.15 2.10 -24.40
CA VAL A 388 6.74 1.05 -23.47
C VAL A 388 5.43 1.48 -22.84
N GLN A 389 4.51 0.57 -22.63
CA GLN A 389 3.27 0.82 -21.90
C GLN A 389 3.05 -0.26 -20.85
N PHE A 390 2.91 0.14 -19.61
CA PHE A 390 2.55 -0.80 -18.54
C PHE A 390 1.03 -1.00 -18.51
N ALA A 391 0.63 -2.19 -18.03
CA ALA A 391 -0.78 -2.49 -17.84
C ALA A 391 -1.42 -1.46 -16.90
N GLY A 392 -2.61 -1.02 -17.23
CA GLY A 392 -3.37 -0.10 -16.39
C GLY A 392 -3.67 -0.71 -15.02
N ILE A 393 -3.86 0.13 -14.03
CA ILE A 393 -4.29 -0.31 -12.70
C ILE A 393 -5.80 -0.52 -12.75
N PRO A 394 -6.30 -1.73 -12.43
CA PRO A 394 -7.74 -2.01 -12.46
C PRO A 394 -8.52 -1.11 -11.52
N THR A 395 -9.69 -0.68 -11.94
CA THR A 395 -10.66 0.02 -11.09
C THR A 395 -11.64 -1.01 -10.54
N PHE A 396 -11.75 -1.10 -9.22
CA PHE A 396 -12.67 -2.04 -8.57
C PHE A 396 -14.10 -1.51 -8.58
N ALA A 397 -15.06 -2.43 -8.62
CA ALA A 397 -16.46 -2.09 -8.48
C ALA A 397 -16.76 -1.50 -7.09
N PRO A 398 -17.40 -0.32 -6.99
CA PRO A 398 -17.90 0.20 -5.74
C PRO A 398 -19.01 -0.69 -5.16
N GLU A 399 -19.11 -0.72 -3.83
CA GLU A 399 -20.14 -1.48 -3.10
C GLU A 399 -21.30 -0.58 -2.63
N LEU A 400 -21.06 0.73 -2.49
CA LEU A 400 -22.03 1.70 -2.00
C LEU A 400 -22.16 2.88 -2.95
N PHE A 401 -23.39 3.33 -3.15
CA PHE A 401 -23.69 4.41 -4.07
C PHE A 401 -24.52 5.51 -3.40
N ALA A 402 -24.22 6.75 -3.71
CA ALA A 402 -25.01 7.89 -3.25
C ALA A 402 -25.06 9.00 -4.31
N ARG A 403 -26.17 9.68 -4.40
CA ARG A 403 -26.28 10.94 -5.15
C ARG A 403 -25.75 12.07 -4.26
N VAL A 404 -24.80 12.84 -4.81
CA VAL A 404 -24.15 13.94 -4.09
C VAL A 404 -24.37 15.25 -4.84
N SER A 405 -24.82 16.26 -4.13
CA SER A 405 -25.06 17.59 -4.68
C SER A 405 -24.64 18.68 -3.68
N GLN A 406 -24.25 19.84 -4.20
CA GLN A 406 -23.92 20.99 -3.34
C GLN A 406 -25.18 21.54 -2.67
N VAL A 407 -25.03 22.00 -1.42
CA VAL A 407 -26.12 22.69 -0.68
C VAL A 407 -26.29 24.11 -1.22
N ASP A 408 -25.18 24.82 -1.44
CA ASP A 408 -25.17 26.19 -1.97
C ASP A 408 -24.89 26.17 -3.48
N THR A 409 -25.86 26.58 -4.27
CA THR A 409 -25.78 26.64 -5.74
C THR A 409 -24.72 27.63 -6.25
N LEU A 410 -24.36 28.66 -5.48
CA LEU A 410 -23.30 29.59 -5.83
C LEU A 410 -21.92 28.96 -5.83
N LYS A 411 -21.75 27.82 -5.15
CA LYS A 411 -20.49 27.07 -5.06
C LYS A 411 -20.35 25.97 -6.10
N ARG A 412 -21.16 25.98 -7.16
CA ARG A 412 -21.13 24.97 -8.23
C ARG A 412 -19.74 24.73 -8.81
N LYS A 413 -18.98 25.80 -9.11
CA LYS A 413 -17.63 25.65 -9.69
C LYS A 413 -16.67 24.95 -8.74
N GLN A 414 -16.72 25.27 -7.45
CA GLN A 414 -15.91 24.65 -6.42
C GLN A 414 -16.31 23.19 -6.19
N PHE A 415 -17.61 22.91 -6.23
CA PHE A 415 -18.14 21.53 -6.14
C PHE A 415 -17.61 20.67 -7.27
N VAL A 416 -17.83 21.08 -8.52
CA VAL A 416 -17.38 20.32 -9.70
C VAL A 416 -15.88 20.08 -9.64
N LYS A 417 -15.08 21.15 -9.37
CA LYS A 417 -13.63 21.02 -9.25
C LYS A 417 -13.21 20.06 -8.15
N GLY A 418 -13.83 20.14 -6.97
CA GLY A 418 -13.52 19.26 -5.84
C GLY A 418 -13.85 17.81 -6.15
N MET A 419 -15.03 17.56 -6.73
CA MET A 419 -15.45 16.22 -7.13
C MET A 419 -14.49 15.60 -8.16
N GLU A 420 -14.18 16.32 -9.23
CA GLU A 420 -13.25 15.87 -10.28
C GLU A 420 -11.87 15.56 -9.70
N GLN A 421 -11.34 16.41 -8.83
CA GLN A 421 -10.02 16.23 -8.24
C GLN A 421 -9.97 15.01 -7.33
N LEU A 422 -10.98 14.82 -6.45
CA LEU A 422 -11.06 13.65 -5.58
C LEU A 422 -11.24 12.34 -6.36
N ALA A 423 -11.96 12.37 -7.48
CA ALA A 423 -12.07 11.21 -8.36
C ALA A 423 -10.76 10.90 -9.08
N GLN A 424 -10.02 11.92 -9.53
CA GLN A 424 -8.71 11.73 -10.17
C GLN A 424 -7.64 11.23 -9.19
N GLU A 425 -7.75 11.55 -7.90
CA GLU A 425 -6.94 10.95 -6.84
C GLU A 425 -7.33 9.50 -6.54
N GLY A 426 -8.50 9.06 -7.04
CA GLY A 426 -9.06 7.74 -6.77
C GLY A 426 -9.64 7.58 -5.38
N ALA A 427 -9.91 8.68 -4.67
CA ALA A 427 -10.57 8.65 -3.37
C ALA A 427 -12.03 8.20 -3.46
N ILE A 428 -12.67 8.49 -4.60
CA ILE A 428 -14.06 8.14 -4.94
C ILE A 428 -14.15 7.81 -6.43
N GLN A 429 -15.21 7.15 -6.82
CA GLN A 429 -15.59 7.00 -8.23
C GLN A 429 -16.83 7.87 -8.52
N ILE A 430 -16.84 8.53 -9.66
CA ILE A 430 -17.93 9.42 -10.08
C ILE A 430 -18.58 8.87 -11.33
N PHE A 431 -19.90 8.83 -11.29
CA PHE A 431 -20.75 8.44 -12.39
C PHE A 431 -21.79 9.52 -12.68
N ARG A 432 -22.13 9.69 -13.94
CA ARG A 432 -23.19 10.60 -14.40
C ARG A 432 -24.26 9.81 -15.12
N GLU A 433 -25.51 10.15 -14.91
CA GLU A 433 -26.58 9.66 -15.79
C GLU A 433 -26.34 10.15 -17.21
N LEU A 434 -26.66 9.34 -18.20
CA LEU A 434 -26.46 9.70 -19.60
C LEU A 434 -27.20 11.00 -19.94
N GLY A 435 -26.44 12.00 -20.42
CA GLY A 435 -26.98 13.33 -20.75
C GLY A 435 -27.16 14.28 -19.58
N ALA A 436 -26.79 13.89 -18.34
CA ALA A 436 -26.85 14.76 -17.18
C ALA A 436 -25.54 15.55 -16.95
N GLY A 437 -25.66 16.71 -16.29
CA GLY A 437 -24.50 17.52 -15.91
C GLY A 437 -23.88 17.12 -14.58
N MET A 438 -22.85 17.86 -14.17
CA MET A 438 -22.08 17.66 -12.92
C MET A 438 -22.71 18.34 -11.69
N GLU A 439 -23.96 18.80 -11.76
CA GLU A 439 -24.63 19.45 -10.61
C GLU A 439 -25.07 18.46 -9.54
N SER A 440 -25.37 17.24 -9.97
CA SER A 440 -25.74 16.13 -9.09
C SER A 440 -25.15 14.87 -9.67
N VAL A 441 -24.13 14.33 -9.00
CA VAL A 441 -23.38 13.17 -9.46
C VAL A 441 -23.67 11.96 -8.58
N ILE A 442 -23.53 10.78 -9.16
CA ILE A 442 -23.53 9.53 -8.44
C ILE A 442 -22.09 9.24 -8.02
N VAL A 443 -21.89 9.05 -6.73
CA VAL A 443 -20.60 8.67 -6.14
C VAL A 443 -20.67 7.20 -5.76
N GLY A 444 -19.68 6.44 -6.24
CA GLY A 444 -19.45 5.06 -5.83
C GLY A 444 -18.24 4.97 -4.91
N VAL A 445 -18.34 4.18 -3.85
CA VAL A 445 -17.28 3.94 -2.87
C VAL A 445 -17.30 2.48 -2.41
N VAL A 446 -16.18 2.00 -1.87
CA VAL A 446 -16.08 0.65 -1.28
C VAL A 446 -16.70 0.63 0.12
N GLY A 447 -16.54 1.70 0.90
CA GLY A 447 -17.04 1.75 2.27
C GLY A 447 -17.51 3.14 2.71
N THR A 448 -18.24 3.17 3.81
CA THR A 448 -18.92 4.39 4.32
C THR A 448 -17.95 5.50 4.73
N LEU A 449 -16.75 5.16 5.21
CA LEU A 449 -15.74 6.16 5.60
C LEU A 449 -15.26 7.01 4.42
N GLN A 450 -15.28 6.48 3.19
CA GLN A 450 -14.92 7.28 2.02
C GLN A 450 -15.91 8.42 1.78
N PHE A 451 -17.19 8.26 2.07
CA PHE A 451 -18.16 9.36 2.04
C PHE A 451 -17.85 10.43 3.09
N ASP A 452 -17.47 10.03 4.31
CA ASP A 452 -17.11 10.98 5.37
C ASP A 452 -15.85 11.77 4.98
N VAL A 453 -14.87 11.10 4.39
CA VAL A 453 -13.65 11.75 3.83
C VAL A 453 -14.03 12.73 2.72
N LEU A 454 -14.89 12.33 1.80
CA LEU A 454 -15.39 13.18 0.72
C LEU A 454 -16.04 14.46 1.27
N GLU A 455 -16.98 14.32 2.21
CA GLU A 455 -17.70 15.46 2.80
C GLU A 455 -16.74 16.41 3.54
N GLN A 456 -15.81 15.84 4.32
CA GLN A 456 -14.82 16.63 5.06
C GLN A 456 -13.84 17.35 4.13
N ARG A 457 -13.33 16.68 3.10
CA ARG A 457 -12.40 17.30 2.13
C ARG A 457 -13.08 18.39 1.30
N LEU A 458 -14.32 18.18 0.83
CA LEU A 458 -15.08 19.22 0.13
C LEU A 458 -15.30 20.43 1.03
N LYS A 459 -15.58 20.22 2.32
CA LYS A 459 -15.77 21.32 3.28
C LYS A 459 -14.46 22.02 3.61
N SER A 460 -13.38 21.29 3.91
CA SER A 460 -12.11 21.89 4.35
C SER A 460 -11.31 22.52 3.22
N GLU A 461 -11.19 21.84 2.07
CA GLU A 461 -10.33 22.26 0.95
C GLU A 461 -11.07 23.18 -0.05
N TYR A 462 -12.34 22.86 -0.35
CA TYR A 462 -13.12 23.57 -1.39
C TYR A 462 -14.18 24.51 -0.82
N LYS A 463 -14.40 24.49 0.51
CA LYS A 463 -15.42 25.30 1.21
C LYS A 463 -16.85 25.00 0.73
N VAL A 464 -17.11 23.76 0.34
CA VAL A 464 -18.40 23.29 -0.17
C VAL A 464 -19.03 22.33 0.83
N GLU A 465 -20.28 22.60 1.21
CA GLU A 465 -21.12 21.65 1.92
C GLU A 465 -21.99 20.90 0.92
N VAL A 466 -22.14 19.61 1.14
CA VAL A 466 -22.87 18.72 0.23
C VAL A 466 -24.01 18.02 0.94
N ARG A 467 -25.02 17.64 0.13
CA ARG A 467 -26.11 16.75 0.54
C ARG A 467 -25.85 15.38 -0.10
N ARG A 468 -25.87 14.35 0.72
CA ARG A 468 -25.76 12.95 0.29
C ARG A 468 -27.10 12.25 0.41
N GLN A 469 -27.52 11.58 -0.66
CA GLN A 469 -28.72 10.74 -0.71
C GLN A 469 -28.28 9.33 -1.12
N PRO A 470 -28.36 8.34 -0.23
CA PRO A 470 -28.06 6.95 -0.56
C PRO A 470 -28.89 6.44 -1.72
N LEU A 471 -28.30 5.58 -2.56
CA LEU A 471 -28.97 4.93 -3.68
C LEU A 471 -28.98 3.41 -3.45
N PRO A 472 -30.00 2.68 -3.97
CA PRO A 472 -30.20 1.27 -3.68
C PRO A 472 -29.39 0.32 -4.56
N TYR A 473 -28.37 0.82 -5.29
CA TYR A 473 -27.55 -0.01 -6.15
C TYR A 473 -26.52 -0.79 -5.35
N THR A 474 -26.31 -2.06 -5.72
CA THR A 474 -25.36 -2.98 -5.11
C THR A 474 -24.34 -3.50 -6.11
N ASP A 475 -24.64 -3.39 -7.39
CA ASP A 475 -23.82 -3.93 -8.46
C ASP A 475 -23.61 -2.90 -9.57
N ILE A 476 -22.41 -2.90 -10.11
CA ILE A 476 -22.03 -2.10 -11.27
C ILE A 476 -21.35 -3.00 -12.29
N ARG A 477 -21.62 -2.78 -13.58
CA ARG A 477 -20.94 -3.47 -14.67
C ARG A 477 -20.58 -2.48 -15.78
N TRP A 478 -19.36 -2.60 -16.29
CA TRP A 478 -18.89 -1.86 -17.45
C TRP A 478 -19.38 -2.53 -18.73
N ILE A 479 -19.85 -1.75 -19.67
CA ILE A 479 -20.21 -2.24 -21.01
C ILE A 479 -18.90 -2.44 -21.77
N ALA A 480 -18.54 -3.70 -22.01
CA ALA A 480 -17.29 -4.11 -22.64
C ALA A 480 -17.38 -4.23 -24.19
N ASN A 481 -18.50 -3.80 -24.75
CA ASN A 481 -18.69 -3.74 -26.20
C ASN A 481 -17.80 -2.65 -26.81
N GLU A 482 -17.35 -2.86 -28.05
CA GLU A 482 -16.67 -1.81 -28.82
C GLU A 482 -17.52 -0.53 -28.86
N PRO A 483 -16.91 0.65 -28.81
CA PRO A 483 -17.64 1.91 -28.92
C PRO A 483 -18.58 1.91 -30.13
N ASP A 484 -19.81 2.38 -29.94
CA ASP A 484 -20.86 2.47 -30.99
C ASP A 484 -21.32 1.13 -31.61
N SER A 485 -20.86 -0.02 -31.08
CA SER A 485 -21.28 -1.34 -31.55
C SER A 485 -22.64 -1.80 -31.00
N ILE A 486 -23.15 -1.11 -29.98
CA ILE A 486 -24.42 -1.43 -29.33
C ILE A 486 -25.24 -0.17 -29.01
N ASP A 487 -26.55 -0.22 -29.24
CA ASP A 487 -27.49 0.86 -28.87
C ASP A 487 -27.79 0.85 -27.39
N ILE A 488 -26.97 1.55 -26.59
CA ILE A 488 -27.13 1.60 -25.13
C ILE A 488 -28.49 2.18 -24.67
N PRO A 489 -29.02 3.26 -25.26
CA PRO A 489 -30.38 3.71 -24.99
C PRO A 489 -31.45 2.66 -25.23
N GLY A 490 -31.32 1.86 -26.30
CA GLY A 490 -32.27 0.83 -26.71
C GLY A 490 -32.20 -0.49 -25.95
N LEU A 491 -31.22 -0.68 -25.04
CA LEU A 491 -31.12 -1.90 -24.22
C LEU A 491 -32.41 -2.18 -23.45
N SER A 492 -32.85 -3.43 -23.48
CA SER A 492 -33.92 -3.94 -22.62
C SER A 492 -33.39 -4.10 -21.22
N LEU A 493 -33.79 -3.25 -20.29
CA LEU A 493 -33.33 -3.25 -18.90
C LEU A 493 -34.51 -3.18 -17.95
N THR A 494 -34.34 -3.70 -16.73
CA THR A 494 -35.33 -3.53 -15.68
C THR A 494 -35.48 -2.05 -15.33
N ARG A 495 -36.64 -1.67 -14.80
CA ARG A 495 -36.92 -0.26 -14.42
C ARG A 495 -35.93 0.31 -13.42
N ASP A 496 -35.35 -0.56 -12.59
CA ASP A 496 -34.43 -0.21 -11.48
C ASP A 496 -32.95 -0.22 -11.93
N THR A 497 -32.68 -0.46 -13.20
CA THR A 497 -31.31 -0.40 -13.77
C THR A 497 -31.04 1.00 -14.32
N LEU A 498 -29.92 1.60 -13.91
CA LEU A 498 -29.54 2.94 -14.32
C LEU A 498 -28.36 2.91 -15.29
N ARG A 499 -28.48 3.65 -16.40
CA ARG A 499 -27.41 3.86 -17.36
C ARG A 499 -26.57 5.05 -16.95
N VAL A 500 -25.28 4.84 -16.79
CA VAL A 500 -24.35 5.90 -16.39
C VAL A 500 -23.09 5.88 -17.25
N GLU A 501 -22.33 6.97 -17.15
CA GLU A 501 -20.98 7.07 -17.68
C GLU A 501 -19.99 7.50 -16.59
N ASP A 502 -18.77 6.96 -16.68
CA ASP A 502 -17.67 7.38 -15.81
C ASP A 502 -16.99 8.66 -16.30
N MET A 503 -15.97 9.12 -15.57
CA MET A 503 -15.20 10.32 -15.91
C MET A 503 -14.40 10.21 -17.22
N ARG A 504 -14.17 8.99 -17.71
CA ARG A 504 -13.44 8.71 -18.97
C ARG A 504 -14.36 8.49 -20.16
N GLY A 505 -15.68 8.58 -19.93
CA GLY A 505 -16.70 8.35 -20.97
C GLY A 505 -17.07 6.88 -21.16
N GLY A 506 -16.52 5.99 -20.31
CA GLY A 506 -16.92 4.58 -20.24
C GLY A 506 -18.38 4.45 -19.87
N LYS A 507 -19.12 3.56 -20.53
CA LYS A 507 -20.55 3.35 -20.30
C LYS A 507 -20.75 2.18 -19.34
N LEU A 508 -21.65 2.35 -18.37
CA LEU A 508 -21.88 1.39 -17.31
C LEU A 508 -23.36 1.27 -16.99
N LEU A 509 -23.69 0.17 -16.34
CA LEU A 509 -25.02 -0.09 -15.77
C LEU A 509 -24.91 -0.28 -14.26
N LEU A 510 -25.78 0.41 -13.51
CA LEU A 510 -25.96 0.22 -12.08
C LEU A 510 -27.20 -0.65 -11.86
N PHE A 511 -27.05 -1.69 -11.03
CA PHE A 511 -28.09 -2.66 -10.74
C PHE A 511 -28.38 -2.71 -9.23
N THR A 512 -29.63 -3.00 -8.88
CA THR A 512 -30.07 -3.15 -7.49
C THR A 512 -29.90 -4.58 -6.96
N SER A 513 -29.58 -5.53 -7.82
CA SER A 513 -29.31 -6.94 -7.45
C SER A 513 -28.60 -7.70 -8.58
N ALA A 514 -27.95 -8.81 -8.24
CA ALA A 514 -27.34 -9.72 -9.21
C ALA A 514 -28.37 -10.27 -10.21
N TRP A 515 -29.62 -10.51 -9.78
CA TRP A 515 -30.69 -10.95 -10.67
C TRP A 515 -30.94 -9.96 -11.82
N ASN A 516 -30.84 -8.65 -11.57
CA ASN A 516 -31.02 -7.63 -12.61
C ASN A 516 -29.85 -7.66 -13.62
N VAL A 517 -28.65 -8.07 -13.19
CA VAL A 517 -27.50 -8.28 -14.10
C VAL A 517 -27.79 -9.44 -15.05
N ASP A 518 -28.19 -10.59 -14.49
CA ASP A 518 -28.54 -11.79 -15.29
C ASP A 518 -29.68 -11.47 -16.25
N TRP A 519 -30.73 -10.80 -15.78
CA TRP A 519 -31.87 -10.39 -16.59
C TRP A 519 -31.42 -9.49 -17.78
N ALA A 520 -30.51 -8.54 -17.55
CA ALA A 520 -30.01 -7.66 -18.60
C ALA A 520 -29.22 -8.43 -19.68
N VAL A 521 -28.42 -9.41 -19.28
CA VAL A 521 -27.68 -10.27 -20.22
C VAL A 521 -28.62 -11.15 -21.04
N ASP A 522 -29.60 -11.78 -20.39
CA ASP A 522 -30.56 -12.67 -21.05
C ASP A 522 -31.43 -11.96 -22.09
N HIS A 523 -31.77 -10.68 -21.87
CA HIS A 523 -32.63 -9.90 -22.75
C HIS A 523 -31.89 -9.04 -23.77
N ASN A 524 -30.53 -9.03 -23.72
CA ASN A 524 -29.68 -8.34 -24.68
C ASN A 524 -28.49 -9.25 -25.05
N PRO A 525 -28.68 -10.20 -25.99
CA PRO A 525 -27.63 -11.20 -26.34
C PRO A 525 -26.31 -10.60 -26.83
N GLU A 526 -26.33 -9.37 -27.33
CA GLU A 526 -25.14 -8.66 -27.81
C GLU A 526 -24.40 -7.92 -26.71
N LEU A 527 -25.02 -7.76 -25.50
CA LEU A 527 -24.46 -7.01 -24.40
C LEU A 527 -23.34 -7.81 -23.73
N ARG A 528 -22.15 -7.22 -23.64
CA ARG A 528 -21.01 -7.75 -22.91
C ARG A 528 -20.76 -6.89 -21.69
N LEU A 529 -20.76 -7.50 -20.51
CA LEU A 529 -20.53 -6.83 -19.25
C LEU A 529 -19.22 -7.31 -18.61
N SER A 530 -18.47 -6.38 -18.02
CA SER A 530 -17.26 -6.64 -17.23
C SER A 530 -17.45 -6.17 -15.80
N GLU A 531 -16.85 -6.89 -14.85
CA GLU A 531 -16.78 -6.50 -13.43
C GLU A 531 -15.69 -5.46 -13.15
N PHE A 532 -14.79 -5.26 -14.11
CA PHE A 532 -13.65 -4.35 -13.98
C PHE A 532 -13.67 -3.29 -15.07
N GLY A 533 -13.38 -2.05 -14.67
CA GLY A 533 -13.13 -0.95 -15.61
C GLY A 533 -11.66 -0.92 -16.04
N ASN A 534 -11.42 -0.47 -17.28
CA ASN A 534 -10.07 -0.22 -17.85
C ASN A 534 -9.14 -1.43 -17.99
N VAL A 535 -9.67 -2.63 -18.08
CA VAL A 535 -8.89 -3.82 -18.43
C VAL A 535 -9.08 -4.07 -19.92
N THR A 536 -8.08 -3.74 -20.72
CA THR A 536 -7.95 -4.30 -22.07
C THR A 536 -7.45 -5.73 -21.89
N PHE A 537 -8.33 -6.71 -22.12
CA PHE A 537 -7.97 -8.13 -22.16
C PHE A 537 -7.28 -8.47 -23.47
#